data_eea5315cc01a628611d91d56cb15f58f
#
_entry.id   eea5315cc01a628611d91d56cb15f58f
#
_cell.length_a   1.000
_cell.length_b   1.000
_cell.length_c   1.000
_cell.angle_alpha   90.00
_cell.angle_beta   90.00
_cell.angle_gamma   90.00
#
_symmetry.space_group_name_H-M   'P 1'
#
loop_
_entity.id
_entity.type
_entity.pdbx_description
1 polymer ?
#
loop_
_entity_poly.entity_id
_entity_poly.type
_entity_poly.pdbx_seq_one_letter_code
_entity_poly.pdbx_strand_id
1 'polypeptide(L)'
;MSVRFAPLIVCLLACSVAAQAAEKRLDRSFSVAPGGRLTIDSDGTDLRVEGTGGNQVVVRIVLNGSERVMERMTLSAEQSGNDVAVTAKHGSGKWTDWFGGWNADGRVEVQVPREYNVDIHTSGGDITVGQLQGTAHGRTSGGDIVVTEIRGPVDVTTSGGDVRVEQVDGETRLSTSGGDVDISRINGDLDAKTSGGYIHLTDVVGKVAARTSSGDVIARNVRGDSELKTSGGDIRATIDGKITAHTSGGNVTAELVGANRGISVSSSGGDLTIRVPKSTTGELNASTSGGSVRTELPVTTTEMSEHKLTGTFNGGGNPIYAHTSGGSIKVVATSGTTASSNQPE
;
A
#
# COMPACT_ATOMS: atom_id res chain seq x y z
N MET A 1 -3.50 -26.86 -87.64
CA MET A 1 -4.44 -27.15 -86.51
C MET A 1 -3.67 -26.87 -85.20
N SER A 2 -3.82 -25.69 -84.62
CA SER A 2 -3.14 -25.31 -83.38
C SER A 2 -4.16 -25.32 -82.28
N VAL A 3 -3.94 -26.24 -81.30
CA VAL A 3 -4.76 -26.29 -80.11
C VAL A 3 -4.15 -25.42 -79.01
N ARG A 4 -4.86 -24.35 -78.66
CA ARG A 4 -4.49 -23.49 -77.54
C ARG A 4 -5.05 -24.03 -76.22
N PHE A 5 -4.16 -24.37 -75.28
CA PHE A 5 -4.53 -24.66 -73.92
C PHE A 5 -4.63 -23.32 -73.12
N ALA A 6 -5.79 -23.08 -72.50
CA ALA A 6 -5.97 -22.00 -71.54
C ALA A 6 -5.66 -22.49 -70.12
N PRO A 7 -4.93 -21.72 -69.34
CA PRO A 7 -4.69 -22.11 -67.93
C PRO A 7 -5.90 -21.76 -67.07
N LEU A 8 -6.38 -22.75 -66.30
CA LEU A 8 -7.43 -22.64 -65.28
C LEU A 8 -6.78 -22.03 -64.03
N ILE A 9 -7.08 -20.76 -63.70
CA ILE A 9 -6.66 -20.10 -62.46
C ILE A 9 -7.66 -20.54 -61.37
N VAL A 10 -7.20 -21.42 -60.45
CA VAL A 10 -7.94 -21.74 -59.23
C VAL A 10 -7.62 -20.65 -58.20
N CYS A 11 -8.57 -19.75 -57.97
CA CYS A 11 -8.52 -18.80 -56.84
C CYS A 11 -8.86 -19.55 -55.54
N LEU A 12 -7.84 -19.88 -54.72
CA LEU A 12 -8.05 -20.29 -53.35
C LEU A 12 -8.49 -19.04 -52.53
N LEU A 13 -9.76 -18.91 -52.23
CA LEU A 13 -10.25 -18.02 -51.20
C LEU A 13 -9.81 -18.58 -49.82
N ALA A 14 -8.75 -18.02 -49.26
CA ALA A 14 -8.42 -18.21 -47.88
C ALA A 14 -9.49 -17.47 -47.02
N CYS A 15 -10.48 -18.21 -46.55
CA CYS A 15 -11.42 -17.71 -45.55
C CYS A 15 -10.66 -17.57 -44.22
N SER A 16 -10.14 -16.38 -43.91
CA SER A 16 -9.65 -16.08 -42.58
C SER A 16 -10.84 -16.04 -41.62
N VAL A 17 -11.06 -17.12 -40.90
CA VAL A 17 -11.97 -17.13 -39.74
C VAL A 17 -11.32 -16.20 -38.69
N ALA A 18 -11.76 -14.97 -38.64
CA ALA A 18 -11.47 -14.09 -37.53
C ALA A 18 -12.10 -14.75 -36.29
N ALA A 19 -11.28 -15.16 -35.34
CA ALA A 19 -11.75 -15.63 -34.04
C ALA A 19 -12.53 -14.46 -33.40
N GLN A 20 -13.85 -14.55 -33.39
CA GLN A 20 -14.70 -13.58 -32.72
C GLN A 20 -14.48 -13.75 -31.21
N ALA A 21 -14.07 -12.68 -30.56
CA ALA A 21 -14.06 -12.61 -29.08
C ALA A 21 -15.52 -12.71 -28.61
N ALA A 22 -15.80 -13.67 -27.76
CA ALA A 22 -17.10 -13.81 -27.12
C ALA A 22 -17.15 -12.88 -25.91
N GLU A 23 -18.26 -12.12 -25.78
CA GLU A 23 -18.54 -11.30 -24.61
C GLU A 23 -19.59 -12.00 -23.73
N LYS A 24 -19.35 -12.02 -22.42
CA LYS A 24 -20.32 -12.45 -21.42
C LYS A 24 -20.60 -11.32 -20.47
N ARG A 25 -21.88 -10.98 -20.31
CA ARG A 25 -22.31 -9.81 -19.53
C ARG A 25 -23.38 -10.21 -18.51
N LEU A 26 -23.30 -9.56 -17.32
CA LEU A 26 -24.33 -9.64 -16.30
C LEU A 26 -24.56 -8.24 -15.72
N ASP A 27 -25.79 -7.74 -15.81
CA ASP A 27 -26.23 -6.51 -15.19
C ASP A 27 -27.32 -6.85 -14.18
N ARG A 28 -27.18 -6.42 -12.93
CA ARG A 28 -28.16 -6.61 -11.83
C ARG A 28 -28.25 -5.37 -10.97
N SER A 29 -29.41 -5.16 -10.39
CA SER A 29 -29.64 -4.09 -9.40
C SER A 29 -30.49 -4.64 -8.26
N PHE A 30 -30.07 -4.34 -7.04
CA PHE A 30 -30.71 -4.80 -5.82
C PHE A 30 -31.05 -3.61 -4.93
N SER A 31 -32.26 -3.55 -4.42
CA SER A 31 -32.63 -2.55 -3.40
C SER A 31 -32.18 -3.04 -2.04
N VAL A 32 -31.36 -2.24 -1.35
CA VAL A 32 -30.77 -2.57 -0.06
C VAL A 32 -30.93 -1.40 0.91
N ALA A 33 -30.84 -1.67 2.21
CA ALA A 33 -30.71 -0.61 3.21
C ALA A 33 -29.21 -0.36 3.52
N PRO A 34 -28.84 0.79 4.12
CA PRO A 34 -27.49 1.02 4.63
C PRO A 34 -27.00 -0.06 5.60
N GLY A 35 -25.71 -0.28 5.70
CA GLY A 35 -25.08 -1.19 6.66
C GLY A 35 -24.97 -2.66 6.21
N GLY A 36 -25.37 -2.99 4.97
CA GLY A 36 -25.19 -4.33 4.41
C GLY A 36 -23.74 -4.63 4.02
N ARG A 37 -23.52 -5.82 3.42
CA ARG A 37 -22.21 -6.29 2.96
C ARG A 37 -22.25 -6.68 1.49
N LEU A 38 -21.25 -6.22 0.75
CA LEU A 38 -20.90 -6.74 -0.58
C LEU A 38 -19.77 -7.74 -0.44
N THR A 39 -19.96 -8.95 -0.94
CA THR A 39 -18.88 -9.93 -1.10
C THR A 39 -18.65 -10.17 -2.59
N ILE A 40 -17.39 -10.02 -3.04
CA ILE A 40 -17.01 -10.31 -4.43
C ILE A 40 -15.95 -11.41 -4.42
N ASP A 41 -16.18 -12.44 -5.22
CA ASP A 41 -15.26 -13.56 -5.39
C ASP A 41 -15.02 -13.81 -6.88
N SER A 42 -13.80 -13.50 -7.36
CA SER A 42 -13.46 -13.47 -8.77
C SER A 42 -12.14 -14.19 -9.08
N ASP A 43 -12.02 -14.69 -10.29
CA ASP A 43 -10.79 -15.27 -10.81
C ASP A 43 -10.17 -14.33 -11.88
N GLY A 44 -9.28 -13.45 -11.45
CA GLY A 44 -8.40 -12.68 -12.36
C GLY A 44 -9.04 -11.51 -13.11
N THR A 45 -10.21 -11.03 -12.69
CA THR A 45 -10.83 -9.83 -13.27
C THR A 45 -10.54 -8.59 -12.44
N ASP A 46 -10.48 -7.42 -13.08
CA ASP A 46 -10.39 -6.15 -12.38
C ASP A 46 -11.71 -5.81 -11.68
N LEU A 47 -11.59 -5.37 -10.44
CA LEU A 47 -12.71 -5.14 -9.55
C LEU A 47 -12.75 -3.67 -9.13
N ARG A 48 -13.88 -3.01 -9.39
CA ARG A 48 -14.12 -1.64 -8.96
C ARG A 48 -15.39 -1.55 -8.12
N VAL A 49 -15.25 -1.07 -6.89
CA VAL A 49 -16.37 -0.83 -5.99
C VAL A 49 -16.39 0.63 -5.58
N GLU A 50 -17.53 1.28 -5.74
CA GLU A 50 -17.71 2.69 -5.45
C GLU A 50 -18.97 2.96 -4.63
N GLY A 51 -18.80 3.68 -3.52
CA GLY A 51 -19.92 4.11 -2.67
C GLY A 51 -20.68 5.27 -3.30
N THR A 52 -22.00 5.16 -3.36
CA THR A 52 -22.90 6.17 -3.92
C THR A 52 -23.93 6.65 -2.92
N GLY A 53 -24.62 7.76 -3.22
CA GLY A 53 -25.67 8.29 -2.36
C GLY A 53 -27.02 7.54 -2.42
N GLY A 54 -27.10 6.42 -3.14
CA GLY A 54 -28.35 5.66 -3.32
C GLY A 54 -28.52 4.52 -2.34
N ASN A 55 -29.68 3.86 -2.41
CA ASN A 55 -30.03 2.65 -1.64
C ASN A 55 -30.09 1.42 -2.54
N GLN A 56 -29.16 1.30 -3.45
CA GLN A 56 -29.08 0.17 -4.39
C GLN A 56 -27.65 -0.34 -4.51
N VAL A 57 -27.54 -1.64 -4.69
CA VAL A 57 -26.32 -2.26 -5.19
C VAL A 57 -26.51 -2.52 -6.69
N VAL A 58 -25.68 -1.88 -7.51
CA VAL A 58 -25.71 -2.06 -8.97
C VAL A 58 -24.45 -2.82 -9.37
N VAL A 59 -24.64 -4.00 -9.95
CA VAL A 59 -23.56 -4.88 -10.39
C VAL A 59 -23.52 -4.91 -11.90
N ARG A 60 -22.36 -4.64 -12.46
CA ARG A 60 -22.07 -4.79 -13.90
C ARG A 60 -20.82 -5.64 -14.06
N ILE A 61 -20.97 -6.76 -14.74
CA ILE A 61 -19.86 -7.65 -15.11
C ILE A 61 -19.77 -7.70 -16.62
N VAL A 62 -18.58 -7.47 -17.16
CA VAL A 62 -18.29 -7.61 -18.60
C VAL A 62 -17.02 -8.44 -18.70
N LEU A 63 -17.11 -9.58 -19.35
CA LEU A 63 -15.97 -10.47 -19.63
C LEU A 63 -15.83 -10.65 -21.14
N ASN A 64 -14.60 -10.58 -21.62
CA ASN A 64 -14.24 -10.80 -23.02
C ASN A 64 -13.21 -11.93 -23.09
N GLY A 65 -13.38 -12.82 -24.07
CA GLY A 65 -12.46 -13.93 -24.26
C GLY A 65 -12.88 -14.87 -25.37
N SER A 66 -12.23 -16.03 -25.46
CA SER A 66 -12.68 -17.05 -26.41
C SER A 66 -13.99 -17.68 -25.97
N GLU A 67 -14.81 -18.13 -26.90
CA GLU A 67 -16.10 -18.77 -26.62
C GLU A 67 -15.98 -19.93 -25.61
N ARG A 68 -14.95 -20.75 -25.74
CA ARG A 68 -14.65 -21.85 -24.81
C ARG A 68 -14.39 -21.39 -23.38
N VAL A 69 -13.73 -20.24 -23.19
CA VAL A 69 -13.47 -19.64 -21.88
C VAL A 69 -14.78 -19.07 -21.32
N MET A 70 -15.55 -18.35 -22.14
CA MET A 70 -16.81 -17.74 -21.72
C MET A 70 -17.88 -18.78 -21.32
N GLU A 71 -17.95 -19.93 -21.99
CA GLU A 71 -18.84 -21.03 -21.61
C GLU A 71 -18.56 -21.59 -20.20
N ARG A 72 -17.29 -21.57 -19.79
CA ARG A 72 -16.85 -22.08 -18.48
C ARG A 72 -16.93 -21.06 -17.34
N MET A 73 -17.10 -19.77 -17.67
CA MET A 73 -17.24 -18.75 -16.64
C MET A 73 -18.62 -18.78 -16.00
N THR A 74 -18.66 -18.82 -14.68
CA THR A 74 -19.87 -18.66 -13.89
C THR A 74 -19.96 -17.24 -13.40
N LEU A 75 -21.03 -16.54 -13.80
CA LEU A 75 -21.35 -15.21 -13.33
C LEU A 75 -22.63 -15.29 -12.52
N SER A 76 -22.60 -14.81 -11.29
CA SER A 76 -23.80 -14.66 -10.47
C SER A 76 -23.76 -13.38 -9.66
N ALA A 77 -24.93 -12.84 -9.36
CA ALA A 77 -25.13 -11.78 -8.38
C ALA A 77 -26.44 -12.09 -7.66
N GLU A 78 -26.35 -12.27 -6.37
CA GLU A 78 -27.44 -12.73 -5.52
C GLU A 78 -27.60 -11.85 -4.30
N GLN A 79 -28.84 -11.58 -3.89
CA GLN A 79 -29.15 -10.81 -2.69
C GLN A 79 -29.70 -11.74 -1.60
N SER A 80 -29.20 -11.57 -0.38
CA SER A 80 -29.74 -12.21 0.82
C SER A 80 -29.96 -11.15 1.91
N GLY A 81 -31.20 -10.73 2.09
CA GLY A 81 -31.51 -9.61 2.96
C GLY A 81 -30.86 -8.32 2.47
N ASN A 82 -29.95 -7.76 3.26
CA ASN A 82 -29.19 -6.55 2.92
C ASN A 82 -27.83 -6.83 2.28
N ASP A 83 -27.43 -8.09 2.21
CA ASP A 83 -26.13 -8.50 1.70
C ASP A 83 -26.24 -8.91 0.23
N VAL A 84 -25.21 -8.60 -0.54
CA VAL A 84 -25.10 -8.97 -1.96
C VAL A 84 -23.80 -9.74 -2.19
N ALA A 85 -23.93 -10.90 -2.82
CA ALA A 85 -22.80 -11.72 -3.21
C ALA A 85 -22.64 -11.71 -4.74
N VAL A 86 -21.44 -11.45 -5.22
CA VAL A 86 -21.08 -11.42 -6.64
C VAL A 86 -20.00 -12.47 -6.89
N THR A 87 -20.19 -13.30 -7.90
CA THR A 87 -19.23 -14.33 -8.29
C THR A 87 -18.91 -14.21 -9.76
N ALA A 88 -17.60 -14.22 -10.08
CA ALA A 88 -17.08 -14.26 -11.45
C ALA A 88 -15.94 -15.27 -11.52
N LYS A 89 -16.29 -16.57 -11.58
CA LYS A 89 -15.32 -17.67 -11.47
C LYS A 89 -15.32 -18.61 -12.66
N HIS A 90 -14.19 -19.24 -12.87
CA HIS A 90 -14.10 -20.39 -13.75
C HIS A 90 -14.76 -21.63 -13.11
N GLY A 91 -15.57 -22.32 -13.90
CA GLY A 91 -16.05 -23.64 -13.51
C GLY A 91 -14.87 -24.62 -13.34
N SER A 92 -15.01 -25.57 -12.42
CA SER A 92 -13.99 -26.59 -12.12
C SER A 92 -13.62 -27.41 -13.36
N GLY A 93 -12.52 -27.03 -14.03
CA GLY A 93 -11.92 -27.76 -15.14
C GLY A 93 -10.80 -28.70 -14.69
N LYS A 94 -10.39 -29.62 -15.56
CA LYS A 94 -9.28 -30.54 -15.28
C LYS A 94 -7.97 -29.74 -15.18
N TRP A 95 -7.05 -30.16 -14.31
CA TRP A 95 -5.68 -29.65 -14.12
C TRP A 95 -4.91 -29.36 -15.45
N THR A 96 -5.21 -30.09 -16.54
CA THR A 96 -4.60 -29.89 -17.86
C THR A 96 -4.95 -28.55 -18.51
N ASP A 97 -5.99 -27.87 -18.05
CA ASP A 97 -6.43 -26.58 -18.59
C ASP A 97 -5.59 -25.41 -18.05
N TRP A 98 -4.80 -25.64 -16.99
CA TRP A 98 -3.89 -24.66 -16.38
C TRP A 98 -2.76 -24.16 -17.31
N PHE A 99 -2.33 -24.96 -18.30
CA PHE A 99 -1.25 -24.61 -19.22
C PHE A 99 -1.69 -23.91 -20.52
N GLY A 100 -2.96 -23.75 -20.75
CA GLY A 100 -3.49 -23.04 -21.92
C GLY A 100 -3.91 -21.63 -21.53
N GLY A 101 -3.05 -20.62 -21.80
CA GLY A 101 -3.20 -19.20 -21.43
C GLY A 101 -4.65 -18.73 -21.25
N TRP A 102 -4.98 -18.36 -20.04
CA TRP A 102 -6.29 -17.86 -19.62
C TRP A 102 -6.40 -16.36 -19.94
N ASN A 103 -6.71 -16.03 -21.19
CA ASN A 103 -6.92 -14.64 -21.59
C ASN A 103 -8.41 -14.33 -21.59
N ALA A 104 -9.00 -14.21 -20.40
CA ALA A 104 -10.27 -13.51 -20.24
C ALA A 104 -9.95 -12.14 -19.66
N ASP A 105 -10.09 -11.09 -20.46
CA ASP A 105 -10.11 -9.72 -19.94
C ASP A 105 -11.50 -9.44 -19.41
N GLY A 106 -11.58 -8.91 -18.19
CA GLY A 106 -12.88 -8.65 -17.62
C GLY A 106 -12.85 -7.59 -16.53
N ARG A 107 -14.01 -6.97 -16.36
CA ARG A 107 -14.23 -5.98 -15.33
C ARG A 107 -15.51 -6.26 -14.58
N VAL A 108 -15.44 -6.18 -13.27
CA VAL A 108 -16.58 -6.18 -12.36
C VAL A 108 -16.69 -4.79 -11.74
N GLU A 109 -17.73 -4.06 -12.08
CA GLU A 109 -18.03 -2.75 -11.52
C GLU A 109 -19.25 -2.88 -10.61
N VAL A 110 -19.10 -2.45 -9.36
CA VAL A 110 -20.20 -2.46 -8.39
C VAL A 110 -20.34 -1.10 -7.74
N GLN A 111 -21.55 -0.57 -7.78
CA GLN A 111 -21.92 0.59 -6.98
C GLN A 111 -22.71 0.12 -5.76
N VAL A 112 -22.36 0.64 -4.59
CA VAL A 112 -23.02 0.31 -3.32
C VAL A 112 -23.46 1.59 -2.61
N PRO A 113 -24.37 1.53 -1.64
CA PRO A 113 -24.59 2.65 -0.72
C PRO A 113 -23.26 3.03 -0.03
N ARG A 114 -23.08 4.30 0.31
CA ARG A 114 -21.84 4.71 1.05
C ARG A 114 -21.68 3.97 2.37
N GLU A 115 -22.76 3.79 3.12
CA GLU A 115 -22.75 3.02 4.37
C GLU A 115 -22.86 1.52 4.07
N TYR A 116 -21.77 0.94 3.57
CA TYR A 116 -21.72 -0.48 3.19
C TYR A 116 -20.35 -1.07 3.50
N ASN A 117 -20.32 -2.35 3.85
CA ASN A 117 -19.07 -3.10 4.06
C ASN A 117 -18.72 -3.85 2.78
N VAL A 118 -17.46 -3.94 2.47
CA VAL A 118 -16.96 -4.57 1.24
C VAL A 118 -15.90 -5.61 1.57
N ASP A 119 -16.08 -6.82 1.01
CA ASP A 119 -15.14 -7.93 1.11
C ASP A 119 -14.86 -8.49 -0.29
N ILE A 120 -13.63 -8.33 -0.76
CA ILE A 120 -13.22 -8.61 -2.14
C ILE A 120 -12.10 -9.65 -2.16
N HIS A 121 -12.30 -10.70 -2.94
CA HIS A 121 -11.28 -11.69 -3.25
C HIS A 121 -11.12 -11.83 -4.76
N THR A 122 -9.89 -11.73 -5.25
CA THR A 122 -9.55 -12.08 -6.63
C THR A 122 -8.21 -12.79 -6.68
N SER A 123 -7.95 -13.56 -7.73
CA SER A 123 -6.65 -14.25 -7.89
C SER A 123 -5.63 -13.44 -8.65
N GLY A 124 -6.03 -12.46 -9.47
CA GLY A 124 -5.06 -11.77 -10.32
C GLY A 124 -5.39 -10.34 -10.72
N GLY A 125 -6.66 -9.94 -10.69
CA GLY A 125 -7.09 -8.61 -11.12
C GLY A 125 -6.80 -7.52 -10.10
N ASP A 126 -6.84 -6.28 -10.56
CA ASP A 126 -6.71 -5.11 -9.73
C ASP A 126 -7.96 -4.85 -8.90
N ILE A 127 -7.78 -4.28 -7.72
CA ILE A 127 -8.87 -3.92 -6.82
C ILE A 127 -8.88 -2.40 -6.63
N THR A 128 -9.99 -1.77 -6.97
CA THR A 128 -10.23 -0.36 -6.67
C THR A 128 -11.47 -0.22 -5.79
N VAL A 129 -11.31 0.40 -4.62
CA VAL A 129 -12.42 0.66 -3.68
C VAL A 129 -12.42 2.13 -3.29
N GLY A 130 -13.59 2.77 -3.36
CA GLY A 130 -13.69 4.19 -3.00
C GLY A 130 -15.01 4.61 -2.40
N GLN A 131 -14.97 5.76 -1.66
CA GLN A 131 -16.12 6.49 -1.15
C GLN A 131 -17.04 5.71 -0.19
N LEU A 132 -16.47 4.93 0.72
CA LEU A 132 -17.24 4.11 1.67
C LEU A 132 -17.24 4.68 3.11
N GLN A 133 -18.34 4.42 3.81
CA GLN A 133 -18.46 4.55 5.26
C GLN A 133 -18.74 3.16 5.83
N GLY A 134 -17.68 2.37 6.01
CA GLY A 134 -17.73 0.97 6.41
C GLY A 134 -16.36 0.31 6.26
N THR A 135 -16.32 -1.00 6.46
CA THR A 135 -15.08 -1.78 6.34
C THR A 135 -14.76 -2.05 4.86
N ALA A 136 -13.52 -1.83 4.47
CA ALA A 136 -12.99 -2.26 3.17
C ALA A 136 -11.95 -3.37 3.38
N HIS A 137 -12.28 -4.59 2.94
CA HIS A 137 -11.40 -5.73 2.94
C HIS A 137 -11.14 -6.19 1.51
N GLY A 138 -9.86 -6.33 1.13
CA GLY A 138 -9.49 -6.69 -0.24
C GLY A 138 -8.29 -7.62 -0.31
N ARG A 139 -8.39 -8.69 -1.09
CA ARG A 139 -7.28 -9.62 -1.34
C ARG A 139 -7.16 -9.96 -2.81
N THR A 140 -5.95 -9.79 -3.33
CA THR A 140 -5.56 -10.29 -4.65
C THR A 140 -4.22 -11.01 -4.55
N SER A 141 -3.85 -11.80 -5.55
CA SER A 141 -2.51 -12.40 -5.58
C SER A 141 -1.56 -11.65 -6.51
N GLY A 142 -2.05 -11.09 -7.60
CA GLY A 142 -1.20 -10.46 -8.61
C GLY A 142 -1.42 -8.97 -8.82
N GLY A 143 -2.66 -8.51 -8.71
CA GLY A 143 -3.06 -7.15 -9.07
C GLY A 143 -2.69 -6.09 -8.06
N ASP A 144 -2.83 -4.85 -8.48
CA ASP A 144 -2.67 -3.67 -7.65
C ASP A 144 -3.93 -3.41 -6.81
N ILE A 145 -3.75 -2.74 -5.67
CA ILE A 145 -4.88 -2.35 -4.82
C ILE A 145 -4.88 -0.84 -4.62
N VAL A 146 -5.99 -0.21 -4.97
CA VAL A 146 -6.20 1.22 -4.78
C VAL A 146 -7.42 1.44 -3.87
N VAL A 147 -7.23 2.12 -2.74
CA VAL A 147 -8.29 2.44 -1.78
C VAL A 147 -8.32 3.95 -1.56
N THR A 148 -9.50 4.55 -1.72
CA THR A 148 -9.64 6.00 -1.60
C THR A 148 -10.90 6.40 -0.83
N GLU A 149 -10.81 7.44 0.00
CA GLU A 149 -11.96 8.06 0.69
C GLU A 149 -12.79 7.06 1.53
N ILE A 150 -12.14 6.34 2.44
CA ILE A 150 -12.80 5.39 3.33
C ILE A 150 -12.96 5.99 4.74
N ARG A 151 -14.15 5.88 5.30
CA ARG A 151 -14.42 6.10 6.72
C ARG A 151 -14.74 4.77 7.39
N GLY A 152 -13.73 4.17 7.98
CA GLY A 152 -13.79 2.85 8.62
C GLY A 152 -12.49 2.08 8.44
N PRO A 153 -12.41 0.86 8.99
CA PRO A 153 -11.22 0.02 8.88
C PRO A 153 -10.93 -0.42 7.44
N VAL A 154 -9.65 -0.43 7.09
CA VAL A 154 -9.12 -0.93 5.81
C VAL A 154 -8.14 -2.06 6.08
N ASP A 155 -8.35 -3.22 5.44
CA ASP A 155 -7.43 -4.36 5.49
C ASP A 155 -7.24 -4.92 4.08
N VAL A 156 -6.09 -4.65 3.45
CA VAL A 156 -5.84 -5.08 2.08
C VAL A 156 -4.50 -5.81 1.94
N THR A 157 -4.53 -6.86 1.11
CA THR A 157 -3.37 -7.72 0.88
C THR A 157 -3.25 -8.09 -0.58
N THR A 158 -2.06 -7.91 -1.15
CA THR A 158 -1.67 -8.50 -2.43
C THR A 158 -0.36 -9.27 -2.28
N SER A 159 0.01 -10.09 -3.26
CA SER A 159 1.33 -10.73 -3.25
C SER A 159 2.30 -10.08 -4.22
N GLY A 160 1.83 -9.63 -5.38
CA GLY A 160 2.69 -9.09 -6.42
C GLY A 160 2.57 -7.59 -6.64
N GLY A 161 1.37 -7.06 -6.59
CA GLY A 161 1.03 -5.70 -6.97
C GLY A 161 1.39 -4.62 -5.94
N ASP A 162 1.23 -3.39 -6.37
CA ASP A 162 1.38 -2.20 -5.54
C ASP A 162 0.12 -1.93 -4.71
N VAL A 163 0.29 -1.28 -3.57
CA VAL A 163 -0.83 -0.87 -2.72
C VAL A 163 -0.81 0.64 -2.55
N ARG A 164 -1.87 1.30 -3.01
CA ARG A 164 -2.08 2.73 -2.81
C ARG A 164 -3.31 2.99 -1.96
N VAL A 165 -3.12 3.72 -0.85
CA VAL A 165 -4.22 4.08 0.06
C VAL A 165 -4.20 5.58 0.32
N GLU A 166 -5.34 6.21 0.10
CA GLU A 166 -5.47 7.65 0.21
C GLU A 166 -6.75 8.02 0.94
N GLN A 167 -6.65 8.91 1.93
CA GLN A 167 -7.75 9.49 2.67
C GLN A 167 -8.62 8.44 3.40
N VAL A 168 -8.07 7.89 4.48
CA VAL A 168 -8.77 6.93 5.35
C VAL A 168 -8.91 7.48 6.76
N ASP A 169 -10.13 7.46 7.27
CA ASP A 169 -10.47 7.69 8.68
C ASP A 169 -10.74 6.33 9.34
N GLY A 170 -9.71 5.67 9.86
CA GLY A 170 -9.83 4.37 10.50
C GLY A 170 -8.51 3.60 10.55
N GLU A 171 -8.52 2.49 11.27
CA GLU A 171 -7.39 1.58 11.33
C GLU A 171 -7.09 1.01 9.95
N THR A 172 -5.81 1.04 9.55
CA THR A 172 -5.38 0.67 8.20
C THR A 172 -4.29 -0.40 8.27
N ARG A 173 -4.54 -1.57 7.69
CA ARG A 173 -3.58 -2.66 7.52
C ARG A 173 -3.34 -2.96 6.06
N LEU A 174 -2.07 -2.94 5.67
CA LEU A 174 -1.65 -3.13 4.28
C LEU A 174 -0.52 -4.14 4.20
N SER A 175 -0.61 -5.08 3.28
CA SER A 175 0.46 -6.05 3.05
C SER A 175 0.62 -6.36 1.56
N THR A 176 1.86 -6.27 1.07
CA THR A 176 2.26 -6.84 -0.22
C THR A 176 3.54 -7.64 -0.04
N SER A 177 3.93 -8.47 -1.01
CA SER A 177 5.24 -9.12 -0.97
C SER A 177 6.22 -8.51 -1.95
N GLY A 178 5.77 -8.14 -3.15
CA GLY A 178 6.64 -7.62 -4.20
C GLY A 178 6.56 -6.11 -4.40
N GLY A 179 5.37 -5.56 -4.34
CA GLY A 179 5.06 -4.19 -4.75
C GLY A 179 5.42 -3.10 -3.74
N ASP A 180 5.27 -1.89 -4.18
CA ASP A 180 5.43 -0.68 -3.38
C ASP A 180 4.16 -0.36 -2.59
N VAL A 181 4.31 0.38 -1.50
CA VAL A 181 3.20 0.82 -0.65
C VAL A 181 3.22 2.34 -0.53
N ASP A 182 2.24 2.99 -1.15
CA ASP A 182 2.03 4.44 -1.13
C ASP A 182 0.82 4.82 -0.28
N ILE A 183 1.03 5.59 0.77
CA ILE A 183 0.00 5.95 1.75
C ILE A 183 -0.03 7.45 1.96
N SER A 184 -1.23 8.02 1.90
CA SER A 184 -1.41 9.45 2.18
C SER A 184 -2.72 9.76 2.90
N ARG A 185 -2.68 10.74 3.81
CA ARG A 185 -3.84 11.27 4.54
C ARG A 185 -4.60 10.19 5.33
N ILE A 186 -3.93 9.59 6.29
CA ILE A 186 -4.53 8.61 7.20
C ILE A 186 -4.76 9.25 8.57
N ASN A 187 -5.96 9.07 9.07
CA ASN A 187 -6.35 9.41 10.43
C ASN A 187 -6.76 8.12 11.17
N GLY A 188 -5.81 7.47 11.82
CA GLY A 188 -5.93 6.17 12.49
C GLY A 188 -4.60 5.45 12.57
N ASP A 189 -4.58 4.33 13.28
CA ASP A 189 -3.38 3.50 13.40
C ASP A 189 -3.08 2.79 12.07
N LEU A 190 -1.80 2.72 11.70
CA LEU A 190 -1.33 2.20 10.42
C LEU A 190 -0.31 1.06 10.62
N ASP A 191 -0.55 -0.09 10.02
CA ASP A 191 0.41 -1.19 9.88
C ASP A 191 0.63 -1.48 8.38
N ALA A 192 1.80 -1.15 7.85
CA ALA A 192 2.17 -1.31 6.44
C ALA A 192 3.37 -2.25 6.29
N LYS A 193 3.23 -3.26 5.43
CA LYS A 193 4.27 -4.27 5.21
C LYS A 193 4.48 -4.56 3.73
N THR A 194 5.74 -4.63 3.33
CA THR A 194 6.16 -5.24 2.07
C THR A 194 7.43 -6.06 2.29
N SER A 195 7.84 -6.86 1.32
CA SER A 195 9.15 -7.53 1.38
C SER A 195 10.13 -6.94 0.37
N GLY A 196 9.68 -6.64 -0.84
CA GLY A 196 10.55 -6.13 -1.92
C GLY A 196 10.53 -4.62 -2.09
N GLY A 197 9.35 -4.03 -2.01
CA GLY A 197 9.08 -2.65 -2.38
C GLY A 197 9.44 -1.59 -1.34
N TYR A 198 9.21 -0.35 -1.71
CA TYR A 198 9.34 0.83 -0.86
C TYR A 198 8.07 1.04 -0.04
N ILE A 199 8.19 1.77 1.06
CA ILE A 199 7.02 2.26 1.83
C ILE A 199 7.12 3.77 1.91
N HIS A 200 6.17 4.45 1.30
CA HIS A 200 6.02 5.90 1.36
C HIS A 200 4.78 6.28 2.18
N LEU A 201 4.98 7.03 3.24
CA LEU A 201 3.94 7.53 4.12
C LEU A 201 3.95 9.05 4.12
N THR A 202 2.79 9.65 3.93
CA THR A 202 2.64 11.12 4.00
C THR A 202 1.35 11.48 4.73
N ASP A 203 1.42 12.43 5.66
CA ASP A 203 0.27 12.96 6.40
C ASP A 203 -0.51 11.87 7.17
N VAL A 204 0.15 11.22 8.12
CA VAL A 204 -0.45 10.20 8.97
C VAL A 204 -0.63 10.72 10.39
N VAL A 205 -1.84 10.59 10.93
CA VAL A 205 -2.16 10.89 12.32
C VAL A 205 -2.59 9.60 13.01
N GLY A 206 -1.73 9.05 13.89
CA GLY A 206 -1.92 7.77 14.57
C GLY A 206 -0.60 7.06 14.81
N LYS A 207 -0.64 5.87 15.38
CA LYS A 207 0.54 5.03 15.50
C LYS A 207 0.89 4.42 14.15
N VAL A 208 2.17 4.41 13.82
CA VAL A 208 2.68 3.88 12.56
C VAL A 208 3.62 2.70 12.81
N ALA A 209 3.36 1.58 12.14
CA ALA A 209 4.29 0.48 11.99
C ALA A 209 4.53 0.24 10.50
N ALA A 210 5.74 0.53 10.00
CA ALA A 210 6.10 0.32 8.60
C ALA A 210 7.33 -0.59 8.49
N ARG A 211 7.19 -1.69 7.74
CA ARG A 211 8.24 -2.71 7.63
C ARG A 211 8.43 -3.17 6.20
N THR A 212 9.66 -3.11 5.72
CA THR A 212 10.07 -3.76 4.46
C THR A 212 11.35 -4.58 4.69
N SER A 213 11.71 -5.44 3.74
CA SER A 213 13.00 -6.14 3.81
C SER A 213 14.06 -5.48 2.93
N SER A 214 13.70 -5.03 1.74
CA SER A 214 14.68 -4.52 0.76
C SER A 214 14.56 -3.03 0.49
N GLY A 215 13.36 -2.49 0.37
CA GLY A 215 13.11 -1.10 -0.01
C GLY A 215 13.42 -0.07 1.08
N ASP A 216 13.36 1.20 0.69
CA ASP A 216 13.44 2.31 1.63
C ASP A 216 12.12 2.52 2.34
N VAL A 217 12.17 3.12 3.54
CA VAL A 217 11.00 3.62 4.26
C VAL A 217 11.08 5.13 4.35
N ILE A 218 10.12 5.81 3.75
CA ILE A 218 10.02 7.27 3.79
C ILE A 218 8.72 7.65 4.49
N ALA A 219 8.83 8.32 5.63
CA ALA A 219 7.70 8.78 6.43
C ALA A 219 7.77 10.30 6.59
N ARG A 220 6.79 11.02 6.05
CA ARG A 220 6.72 12.46 6.10
C ARG A 220 5.47 12.92 6.83
N ASN A 221 5.64 13.94 7.67
CA ASN A 221 4.53 14.56 8.41
C ASN A 221 3.66 13.53 9.19
N VAL A 222 4.33 12.69 9.96
CA VAL A 222 3.66 11.71 10.81
C VAL A 222 3.48 12.30 12.21
N ARG A 223 2.25 12.24 12.72
CA ARG A 223 1.90 12.68 14.09
C ARG A 223 1.46 11.47 14.90
N GLY A 224 2.38 10.91 15.66
CA GLY A 224 2.18 9.72 16.48
C GLY A 224 3.44 8.90 16.65
N ASP A 225 3.37 7.88 17.49
CA ASP A 225 4.50 7.00 17.73
C ASP A 225 4.76 6.13 16.50
N SER A 226 6.02 6.04 16.08
CA SER A 226 6.39 5.39 14.83
C SER A 226 7.46 4.33 15.01
N GLU A 227 7.24 3.17 14.43
CA GLU A 227 8.17 2.06 14.32
C GLU A 227 8.45 1.76 12.84
N LEU A 228 9.64 2.15 12.36
CA LEU A 228 10.05 2.02 10.97
C LEU A 228 11.20 1.02 10.84
N LYS A 229 11.05 0.00 10.00
CA LYS A 229 12.05 -1.05 9.86
C LYS A 229 12.29 -1.40 8.39
N THR A 230 13.57 -1.53 8.02
CA THR A 230 13.98 -2.20 6.80
C THR A 230 15.22 -3.05 7.09
N SER A 231 15.60 -3.94 6.17
CA SER A 231 16.88 -4.64 6.31
C SER A 231 17.92 -4.08 5.35
N GLY A 232 17.55 -3.79 4.10
CA GLY A 232 18.50 -3.32 3.08
C GLY A 232 18.48 -1.81 2.85
N GLY A 233 17.31 -1.20 2.86
CA GLY A 233 17.09 0.17 2.46
C GLY A 233 17.41 1.24 3.50
N ASP A 234 17.27 2.48 3.08
CA ASP A 234 17.36 3.67 3.94
C ASP A 234 16.04 3.97 4.66
N ILE A 235 16.12 4.64 5.79
CA ILE A 235 14.95 5.20 6.47
C ILE A 235 15.06 6.72 6.51
N ARG A 236 14.03 7.42 6.02
CA ARG A 236 13.90 8.88 6.13
C ARG A 236 12.58 9.22 6.79
N ALA A 237 12.63 9.83 7.95
CA ALA A 237 11.44 10.08 8.76
C ALA A 237 11.38 11.50 9.29
N THR A 238 10.20 12.15 9.19
CA THR A 238 9.87 13.42 9.82
C THR A 238 8.62 13.21 10.68
N ILE A 239 8.78 13.21 12.01
CA ILE A 239 7.79 12.68 12.96
C ILE A 239 7.60 13.62 14.14
N ASP A 240 6.34 13.88 14.50
CA ASP A 240 5.93 14.43 15.79
C ASP A 240 5.42 13.29 16.68
N GLY A 241 6.33 12.69 17.46
CA GLY A 241 6.03 11.53 18.28
C GLY A 241 7.30 10.81 18.72
N LYS A 242 7.13 9.61 19.28
CA LYS A 242 8.24 8.69 19.54
C LYS A 242 8.73 8.10 18.20
N ILE A 243 10.05 8.08 18.03
CA ILE A 243 10.68 7.55 16.82
C ILE A 243 11.46 6.27 17.16
N THR A 244 11.10 5.16 16.51
CA THR A 244 11.91 3.94 16.49
C THR A 244 12.21 3.61 15.04
N ALA A 245 13.49 3.68 14.62
CA ALA A 245 13.92 3.41 13.26
C ALA A 245 15.10 2.45 13.25
N HIS A 246 14.96 1.35 12.51
CA HIS A 246 15.99 0.32 12.42
C HIS A 246 16.21 -0.15 10.99
N THR A 247 17.46 -0.18 10.57
CA THR A 247 17.90 -0.85 9.34
C THR A 247 19.12 -1.71 9.62
N SER A 248 19.44 -2.66 8.74
CA SER A 248 20.69 -3.40 8.83
C SER A 248 21.76 -2.84 7.90
N GLY A 249 21.41 -2.49 6.67
CA GLY A 249 22.39 -2.03 5.67
C GLY A 249 22.40 -0.53 5.40
N GLY A 250 21.24 0.09 5.39
CA GLY A 250 21.04 1.47 4.96
C GLY A 250 21.33 2.53 5.99
N ASN A 251 21.17 3.78 5.58
CA ASN A 251 21.28 4.95 6.44
C ASN A 251 19.94 5.29 7.08
N VAL A 252 19.99 5.95 8.23
CA VAL A 252 18.77 6.46 8.86
C VAL A 252 18.88 7.96 9.03
N THR A 253 17.91 8.69 8.50
CA THR A 253 17.70 10.11 8.77
C THR A 253 16.37 10.28 9.50
N ALA A 254 16.41 10.60 10.77
CA ALA A 254 15.25 10.82 11.61
C ALA A 254 15.17 12.29 12.03
N GLU A 255 14.07 12.96 11.70
CA GLU A 255 13.79 14.33 12.07
C GLU A 255 12.62 14.37 13.06
N LEU A 256 12.89 14.90 14.23
CA LEU A 256 11.87 15.16 15.24
C LEU A 256 11.22 16.53 14.99
N VAL A 257 9.90 16.53 14.94
CA VAL A 257 9.07 17.73 14.96
C VAL A 257 8.38 17.82 16.32
N GLY A 258 8.59 18.91 17.05
CA GLY A 258 7.95 19.06 18.36
C GLY A 258 8.78 18.52 19.54
N ALA A 259 8.11 18.04 20.59
CA ALA A 259 8.75 17.60 21.82
C ALA A 259 9.32 16.19 21.69
N ASN A 260 10.48 15.95 22.28
CA ASN A 260 11.07 14.62 22.35
C ASN A 260 10.22 13.66 23.22
N ARG A 261 9.68 12.61 22.62
CA ARG A 261 8.95 11.50 23.29
C ARG A 261 9.75 10.21 23.33
N GLY A 262 11.02 10.29 22.94
CA GLY A 262 11.96 9.19 22.83
C GLY A 262 12.35 8.91 21.37
N ILE A 263 13.65 8.82 21.13
CA ILE A 263 14.22 8.50 19.82
C ILE A 263 15.13 7.29 19.97
N SER A 264 14.89 6.27 19.15
CA SER A 264 15.74 5.08 19.08
C SER A 264 16.04 4.79 17.62
N VAL A 265 17.27 5.04 17.20
CA VAL A 265 17.72 4.87 15.82
C VAL A 265 18.90 3.93 15.77
N SER A 266 18.85 2.91 14.90
CA SER A 266 19.97 1.98 14.76
C SER A 266 20.16 1.49 13.33
N SER A 267 21.44 1.23 12.99
CA SER A 267 21.87 0.55 11.76
C SER A 267 23.01 -0.41 12.11
N SER A 268 23.24 -1.41 11.25
CA SER A 268 24.50 -2.18 11.36
C SER A 268 25.58 -1.59 10.45
N GLY A 269 25.23 -1.15 9.24
CA GLY A 269 26.22 -0.66 8.26
C GLY A 269 26.23 0.83 8.02
N GLY A 270 25.09 1.47 8.01
CA GLY A 270 24.91 2.84 7.54
C GLY A 270 25.11 3.94 8.55
N ASP A 271 25.12 5.15 8.06
CA ASP A 271 25.21 6.38 8.85
C ASP A 271 23.85 6.74 9.49
N LEU A 272 23.90 7.34 10.67
CA LEU A 272 22.73 7.84 11.38
C LEU A 272 22.76 9.35 11.46
N THR A 273 21.71 10.00 11.00
CA THR A 273 21.51 11.45 11.16
C THR A 273 20.22 11.69 11.95
N ILE A 274 20.35 12.27 13.13
CA ILE A 274 19.23 12.67 13.97
C ILE A 274 19.11 14.17 13.95
N ARG A 275 17.98 14.67 13.49
CA ARG A 275 17.66 16.11 13.43
C ARG A 275 16.66 16.43 14.52
N VAL A 276 16.98 17.37 15.40
CA VAL A 276 16.11 17.77 16.50
C VAL A 276 16.05 19.29 16.64
N PRO A 277 14.94 19.86 17.13
CA PRO A 277 14.88 21.27 17.48
C PRO A 277 15.99 21.66 18.47
N LYS A 278 16.53 22.90 18.38
CA LYS A 278 17.54 23.41 19.32
C LYS A 278 17.08 23.40 20.78
N SER A 279 15.77 23.47 21.00
CA SER A 279 15.14 23.42 22.32
C SER A 279 14.91 22.03 22.85
N THR A 280 15.28 20.97 22.08
CA THR A 280 15.05 19.59 22.49
C THR A 280 15.75 19.29 23.81
N THR A 281 14.99 18.74 24.75
CA THR A 281 15.48 18.16 26.00
C THR A 281 15.65 16.66 25.82
N GLY A 282 16.67 16.06 26.45
CA GLY A 282 16.86 14.60 26.34
C GLY A 282 18.20 14.11 26.86
N GLU A 283 18.27 12.80 27.04
CA GLU A 283 19.48 12.08 27.38
C GLU A 283 20.05 11.40 26.13
N LEU A 284 21.18 11.88 25.64
CA LEU A 284 21.86 11.32 24.48
C LEU A 284 22.72 10.12 24.87
N ASN A 285 22.54 9.01 24.17
CA ASN A 285 23.44 7.88 24.18
C ASN A 285 23.70 7.46 22.72
N ALA A 286 24.82 7.91 22.17
CA ALA A 286 25.22 7.62 20.80
C ALA A 286 26.52 6.84 20.79
N SER A 287 26.57 5.72 20.05
CA SER A 287 27.76 4.87 19.96
C SER A 287 27.89 4.22 18.57
N THR A 288 29.11 4.13 18.09
CA THR A 288 29.49 3.41 16.88
C THR A 288 30.70 2.53 17.12
N SER A 289 30.94 1.52 16.27
CA SER A 289 32.17 0.73 16.34
C SER A 289 33.20 1.13 15.26
N GLY A 290 32.73 1.60 14.09
CA GLY A 290 33.63 1.88 12.95
C GLY A 290 33.72 3.34 12.52
N GLY A 291 32.73 4.18 12.89
CA GLY A 291 32.68 5.57 12.50
C GLY A 291 32.99 6.55 13.63
N SER A 292 32.48 7.77 13.52
CA SER A 292 32.61 8.80 14.57
C SER A 292 31.26 9.32 15.02
N VAL A 293 31.18 9.79 16.28
CA VAL A 293 29.98 10.44 16.81
C VAL A 293 30.21 11.94 16.89
N ARG A 294 29.30 12.73 16.31
CA ARG A 294 29.37 14.21 16.31
C ARG A 294 28.01 14.82 16.63
N THR A 295 28.03 15.92 17.34
CA THR A 295 26.83 16.75 17.57
C THR A 295 27.11 18.22 17.29
N GLU A 296 26.14 18.92 16.73
CA GLU A 296 26.13 20.38 16.57
C GLU A 296 25.38 21.07 17.72
N LEU A 297 24.72 20.33 18.57
CA LEU A 297 23.98 20.85 19.72
C LEU A 297 24.87 20.89 20.95
N PRO A 298 24.72 21.92 21.82
CA PRO A 298 25.36 21.93 23.10
C PRO A 298 24.93 20.75 23.97
N VAL A 299 25.89 19.97 24.46
CA VAL A 299 25.68 18.80 25.30
C VAL A 299 26.45 18.96 26.61
N THR A 300 25.79 18.77 27.75
CA THR A 300 26.50 18.53 29.01
C THR A 300 26.97 17.07 28.99
N THR A 301 28.24 16.87 28.66
CA THR A 301 28.84 15.59 28.37
C THR A 301 29.17 14.82 29.63
N THR A 302 28.76 13.54 29.68
CA THR A 302 29.16 12.59 30.74
C THR A 302 30.33 11.72 30.26
N GLU A 303 30.33 11.31 28.99
CA GLU A 303 31.40 10.53 28.37
C GLU A 303 31.55 10.96 26.89
N MET A 304 32.78 11.16 26.46
CA MET A 304 33.08 11.53 25.07
C MET A 304 34.34 10.85 24.57
N SER A 305 34.21 10.16 23.47
CA SER A 305 35.32 9.60 22.67
C SER A 305 34.99 9.75 21.19
N GLU A 306 35.87 9.33 20.30
CA GLU A 306 35.61 9.34 18.85
C GLU A 306 34.36 8.50 18.49
N HIS A 307 34.14 7.40 19.23
CA HIS A 307 33.12 6.41 18.93
C HIS A 307 31.91 6.45 19.84
N LYS A 308 31.93 7.28 20.90
CA LYS A 308 30.85 7.32 21.88
C LYS A 308 30.63 8.74 22.40
N LEU A 309 29.39 9.11 22.52
CA LEU A 309 28.97 10.36 23.14
C LEU A 309 27.74 10.10 24.02
N THR A 310 27.88 10.33 25.31
CA THR A 310 26.79 10.35 26.27
C THR A 310 26.71 11.69 26.97
N GLY A 311 25.51 12.16 27.22
CA GLY A 311 25.29 13.45 27.89
C GLY A 311 23.84 13.89 27.82
N THR A 312 23.57 15.12 28.21
CA THR A 312 22.23 15.68 28.26
C THR A 312 22.09 16.94 27.42
N PHE A 313 20.96 17.08 26.73
CA PHE A 313 20.53 18.29 26.07
C PHE A 313 19.57 19.07 26.96
N ASN A 314 19.80 20.34 27.17
CA ASN A 314 18.89 21.30 27.86
C ASN A 314 18.30 20.76 29.17
N GLY A 315 19.11 20.12 30.01
CA GLY A 315 18.70 19.64 31.32
C GLY A 315 18.18 18.21 31.39
N GLY A 316 18.28 17.44 30.31
CA GLY A 316 17.88 16.03 30.27
C GLY A 316 16.42 15.82 29.87
N GLY A 317 15.93 14.59 29.96
CA GLY A 317 14.56 14.20 29.58
C GLY A 317 14.49 12.84 28.90
N ASN A 318 13.58 12.68 27.96
CA ASN A 318 13.39 11.41 27.25
C ASN A 318 14.65 10.99 26.46
N PRO A 319 14.94 9.66 26.38
CA PRO A 319 16.18 9.18 25.78
C PRO A 319 16.25 9.45 24.27
N ILE A 320 17.46 9.73 23.81
CA ILE A 320 17.86 9.77 22.41
C ILE A 320 18.96 8.72 22.24
N TYR A 321 18.58 7.55 21.76
CA TYR A 321 19.49 6.43 21.54
C TYR A 321 19.85 6.32 20.07
N ALA A 322 21.15 6.26 19.78
CA ALA A 322 21.68 6.07 18.42
C ALA A 322 22.80 5.04 18.43
N HIS A 323 22.70 3.99 17.65
CA HIS A 323 23.71 2.96 17.54
C HIS A 323 23.93 2.51 16.11
N THR A 324 25.19 2.49 15.65
CA THR A 324 25.58 1.82 14.40
C THR A 324 26.88 1.05 14.62
N SER A 325 27.12 0.00 13.80
CA SER A 325 28.39 -0.72 13.89
C SER A 325 29.40 -0.18 12.89
N GLY A 326 28.99 0.16 11.65
CA GLY A 326 29.91 0.60 10.59
C GLY A 326 29.95 2.09 10.33
N GLY A 327 28.83 2.75 10.42
CA GLY A 327 28.67 4.16 10.04
C GLY A 327 29.00 5.19 11.11
N SER A 328 28.86 6.45 10.77
CA SER A 328 28.99 7.57 11.69
C SER A 328 27.62 8.08 12.19
N ILE A 329 27.62 8.71 13.35
CA ILE A 329 26.42 9.27 13.96
C ILE A 329 26.55 10.77 14.02
N LYS A 330 25.53 11.47 13.48
CA LYS A 330 25.45 12.93 13.52
C LYS A 330 24.13 13.38 14.15
N VAL A 331 24.21 14.18 15.21
CA VAL A 331 23.04 14.82 15.81
C VAL A 331 23.11 16.31 15.49
N VAL A 332 22.09 16.82 14.77
CA VAL A 332 22.09 18.20 14.27
C VAL A 332 20.84 18.95 14.69
N ALA A 333 20.94 20.25 14.76
CA ALA A 333 19.79 21.09 14.99
C ALA A 333 18.97 21.26 13.70
N THR A 334 17.65 21.12 13.77
CA THR A 334 16.78 21.63 12.73
C THR A 334 16.79 23.16 12.77
N SER A 335 16.99 23.81 11.61
CA SER A 335 16.65 25.22 11.45
C SER A 335 15.12 25.30 11.54
N GLY A 336 14.59 25.87 12.65
CA GLY A 336 13.16 25.95 12.88
C GLY A 336 12.43 26.62 11.70
N THR A 337 11.80 25.84 10.88
CA THR A 337 10.75 26.33 10.01
C THR A 337 9.48 26.33 10.86
N THR A 338 9.15 27.52 11.41
CA THR A 338 7.82 27.75 11.97
C THR A 338 6.81 27.40 10.90
N ALA A 339 5.99 26.38 11.17
CA ALA A 339 4.82 26.08 10.37
C ALA A 339 4.00 27.37 10.28
N SER A 340 3.98 27.99 9.11
CA SER A 340 3.11 29.12 8.80
C SER A 340 1.67 28.57 8.89
N SER A 341 0.97 28.97 9.95
CA SER A 341 -0.47 28.83 10.06
C SER A 341 -1.11 29.78 9.05
N ASN A 342 -1.31 29.32 7.83
CA ASN A 342 -2.26 29.96 6.94
C ASN A 342 -3.66 29.56 7.41
N GLN A 343 -4.27 30.42 8.24
CA GLN A 343 -5.72 30.49 8.34
C GLN A 343 -6.22 31.26 7.11
N PRO A 344 -7.16 30.75 6.34
CA PRO A 344 -7.92 31.60 5.43
C PRO A 344 -8.95 32.42 6.21
N GLU A 345 -8.99 33.72 5.89
CA GLU A 345 -10.09 34.63 6.25
C GLU A 345 -11.41 34.22 5.55
#